data_4a628b07a389c1e25ef1cbed78cc0af9
#
_entry.id   4a628b07a389c1e25ef1cbed78cc0af9
#
_cell.length_a   1.000
_cell.length_b   1.000
_cell.length_c   1.000
_cell.angle_alpha   90.00
_cell.angle_beta   90.00
_cell.angle_gamma   90.00
#
_symmetry.space_group_name_H-M   'P 1'
#
loop_
_entity.id
_entity.type
_entity.pdbx_description
1 polymer ?
#
loop_
_entity_poly.entity_id
_entity_poly.type
_entity_poly.pdbx_seq_one_letter_code
_entity_poly.pdbx_strand_id
1 'polypeptide(L)'
;IRRLKVRTNADTPEDAKRARSFGAEGIGLCRTEHMFFGEDRIDYVRQMILTAGNVTTLQVSVTEMEAELGKAPKRKQSSLNKKIKHIRTKLKASQKLYNGALNKLLPMQRGDFAKIFKVMNGFPVTIRLLDPPLHEFLPKEKHLQVVLAKKMGMTLKEVKDRVHSLHETNPMLGLRGCRLGIIYPEIYQMQV
;
A
#
# COMPACT_ATOMS: atom_id res chain seq x y z
N ILE A 1 -32.80 -26.72 -13.59
CA ILE A 1 -32.33 -25.74 -14.59
C ILE A 1 -31.92 -24.50 -13.86
N ARG A 2 -30.61 -24.14 -13.88
CA ARG A 2 -30.10 -22.91 -13.28
C ARG A 2 -30.18 -21.77 -14.30
N ARG A 3 -30.78 -20.65 -13.90
CA ARG A 3 -30.79 -19.42 -14.68
C ARG A 3 -29.57 -18.52 -14.34
N LEU A 4 -29.09 -18.59 -13.09
CA LEU A 4 -27.98 -17.80 -12.59
C LEU A 4 -26.68 -18.61 -12.66
N LYS A 5 -25.60 -17.92 -13.01
CA LYS A 5 -24.25 -18.47 -12.98
C LYS A 5 -23.69 -18.39 -11.55
N VAL A 6 -22.94 -19.43 -11.16
CA VAL A 6 -22.28 -19.47 -9.85
C VAL A 6 -20.84 -19.03 -10.01
N ARG A 7 -20.47 -17.97 -9.28
CA ARG A 7 -19.09 -17.48 -9.20
C ARG A 7 -18.56 -17.72 -7.80
N THR A 8 -17.28 -18.06 -7.73
CA THR A 8 -16.58 -18.35 -6.48
C THR A 8 -15.89 -17.13 -5.89
N ASN A 9 -15.56 -17.18 -4.60
CA ASN A 9 -14.49 -16.38 -4.01
C ASN A 9 -13.20 -17.20 -4.10
N ALA A 10 -12.18 -16.67 -4.76
CA ALA A 10 -10.87 -17.32 -4.88
C ALA A 10 -9.77 -16.27 -4.96
N ASP A 11 -8.78 -16.40 -4.11
CA ASP A 11 -7.69 -15.43 -3.96
C ASP A 11 -6.34 -16.00 -4.45
N THR A 12 -6.29 -17.34 -4.68
CA THR A 12 -5.11 -18.07 -5.16
C THR A 12 -5.42 -18.84 -6.45
N PRO A 13 -4.42 -19.14 -7.27
CA PRO A 13 -4.60 -20.01 -8.44
C PRO A 13 -5.11 -21.41 -8.07
N GLU A 14 -4.71 -21.94 -6.92
CA GLU A 14 -5.10 -23.26 -6.40
C GLU A 14 -6.59 -23.27 -6.05
N ASP A 15 -7.07 -22.22 -5.35
CA ASP A 15 -8.50 -22.09 -5.03
C ASP A 15 -9.32 -21.93 -6.29
N ALA A 16 -8.85 -21.11 -7.25
CA ALA A 16 -9.51 -20.95 -8.55
C ALA A 16 -9.62 -22.26 -9.31
N LYS A 17 -8.55 -23.08 -9.33
CA LYS A 17 -8.53 -24.40 -9.96
C LYS A 17 -9.53 -25.36 -9.31
N ARG A 18 -9.55 -25.39 -7.96
CA ARG A 18 -10.49 -26.20 -7.19
C ARG A 18 -11.93 -25.78 -7.46
N ALA A 19 -12.21 -24.48 -7.40
CA ALA A 19 -13.56 -23.99 -7.65
C ALA A 19 -14.04 -24.29 -9.07
N ARG A 20 -13.16 -24.18 -10.06
CA ARG A 20 -13.47 -24.53 -11.45
C ARG A 20 -13.79 -26.04 -11.59
N SER A 21 -13.06 -26.92 -10.89
CA SER A 21 -13.37 -28.39 -10.90
C SER A 21 -14.73 -28.72 -10.27
N PHE A 22 -15.23 -27.86 -9.37
CA PHE A 22 -16.57 -27.95 -8.80
C PHE A 22 -17.65 -27.25 -9.64
N GLY A 23 -17.30 -26.72 -10.81
CA GLY A 23 -18.24 -26.12 -11.74
C GLY A 23 -18.50 -24.64 -11.54
N ALA A 24 -17.58 -23.91 -10.89
CA ALA A 24 -17.67 -22.45 -10.83
C ALA A 24 -17.48 -21.83 -12.23
N GLU A 25 -18.34 -20.86 -12.55
CA GLU A 25 -18.42 -20.20 -13.85
C GLU A 25 -17.77 -18.79 -13.83
N GLY A 26 -16.83 -18.59 -12.90
CA GLY A 26 -16.07 -17.36 -12.74
C GLY A 26 -15.63 -17.11 -11.31
N ILE A 27 -14.82 -16.09 -11.11
CA ILE A 27 -14.49 -15.53 -9.79
C ILE A 27 -15.35 -14.29 -9.57
N GLY A 28 -16.20 -14.32 -8.54
CA GLY A 28 -17.03 -13.20 -8.13
C GLY A 28 -16.31 -12.22 -7.22
N LEU A 29 -15.29 -12.70 -6.48
CA LEU A 29 -14.43 -11.88 -5.64
C LEU A 29 -13.05 -12.51 -5.52
N CYS A 30 -12.02 -11.77 -5.95
CA CYS A 30 -10.62 -12.02 -5.66
C CYS A 30 -10.12 -10.88 -4.76
N ARG A 31 -9.67 -11.21 -3.56
CA ARG A 31 -9.21 -10.27 -2.54
C ARG A 31 -7.70 -10.15 -2.60
N THR A 32 -7.21 -9.03 -3.14
CA THR A 32 -5.77 -8.84 -3.36
C THR A 32 -4.96 -8.71 -2.07
N GLU A 33 -5.59 -8.32 -0.97
CA GLU A 33 -4.95 -8.26 0.34
C GLU A 33 -4.36 -9.60 0.78
N HIS A 34 -5.00 -10.72 0.45
CA HIS A 34 -4.50 -12.04 0.80
C HIS A 34 -3.18 -12.39 0.09
N MET A 35 -2.95 -11.79 -1.08
CA MET A 35 -1.69 -11.93 -1.81
C MET A 35 -0.53 -11.23 -1.11
N PHE A 36 -0.81 -10.22 -0.27
CA PHE A 36 0.22 -9.40 0.40
C PHE A 36 0.70 -9.96 1.75
N PHE A 37 0.00 -10.95 2.33
CA PHE A 37 0.41 -11.58 3.58
C PHE A 37 1.50 -12.65 3.43
N GLY A 38 1.94 -12.96 2.22
CA GLY A 38 3.05 -13.88 1.98
C GLY A 38 4.33 -13.42 2.66
N GLU A 39 5.10 -14.35 3.24
CA GLU A 39 6.35 -14.05 3.96
C GLU A 39 7.38 -13.33 3.09
N ASP A 40 7.39 -13.61 1.80
CA ASP A 40 8.24 -12.99 0.79
C ASP A 40 7.85 -11.54 0.44
N ARG A 41 6.67 -11.08 0.83
CA ARG A 41 6.05 -9.81 0.43
C ARG A 41 5.74 -8.87 1.56
N ILE A 42 5.32 -9.42 2.70
CA ILE A 42 4.79 -8.63 3.82
C ILE A 42 5.74 -7.50 4.27
N ASP A 43 7.04 -7.71 4.14
CA ASP A 43 8.02 -6.68 4.49
C ASP A 43 8.02 -5.51 3.51
N TYR A 44 7.84 -5.76 2.22
CA TYR A 44 7.70 -4.70 1.22
C TYR A 44 6.38 -3.94 1.40
N VAL A 45 5.30 -4.64 1.76
CA VAL A 45 4.02 -4.01 2.09
C VAL A 45 4.16 -3.11 3.32
N ARG A 46 4.80 -3.58 4.38
CA ARG A 46 5.09 -2.78 5.57
C ARG A 46 5.96 -1.58 5.25
N GLN A 47 6.99 -1.75 4.44
CA GLN A 47 7.84 -0.65 3.98
C GLN A 47 7.02 0.38 3.20
N MET A 48 6.19 -0.05 2.25
CA MET A 48 5.28 0.82 1.50
C MET A 48 4.40 1.64 2.45
N ILE A 49 3.72 0.99 3.40
CA ILE A 49 2.81 1.64 4.35
C ILE A 49 3.53 2.65 5.25
N LEU A 50 4.68 2.28 5.80
CA LEU A 50 5.45 3.14 6.70
C LEU A 50 6.01 4.37 5.99
N THR A 51 6.45 4.21 4.73
CA THR A 51 7.06 5.30 3.96
C THR A 51 6.04 6.19 3.26
N ALA A 52 4.87 5.68 2.86
CA ALA A 52 3.83 6.44 2.17
C ALA A 52 3.44 7.73 2.90
N GLY A 53 3.15 7.64 4.21
CA GLY A 53 2.79 8.82 4.99
C GLY A 53 3.91 9.85 5.11
N ASN A 54 5.15 9.39 5.23
CA ASN A 54 6.32 10.27 5.28
C ASN A 54 6.48 11.03 3.96
N VAL A 55 6.28 10.36 2.83
CA VAL A 55 6.34 10.99 1.49
C VAL A 55 5.29 12.09 1.39
N THR A 56 4.03 11.80 1.71
CA THR A 56 2.94 12.79 1.63
C THR A 56 3.18 13.97 2.56
N THR A 57 3.55 13.73 3.82
CA THR A 57 3.82 14.82 4.80
C THR A 57 4.97 15.70 4.36
N LEU A 58 6.08 15.11 3.90
CA LEU A 58 7.24 15.87 3.43
C LEU A 58 6.94 16.64 2.15
N GLN A 59 6.10 16.08 1.27
CA GLN A 59 5.67 16.75 0.03
C GLN A 59 4.83 17.99 0.32
N VAL A 60 3.85 17.88 1.22
CA VAL A 60 3.05 19.03 1.69
C VAL A 60 3.96 20.08 2.31
N SER A 61 4.87 19.69 3.20
CA SER A 61 5.80 20.63 3.84
C SER A 61 6.70 21.36 2.84
N VAL A 62 7.14 20.69 1.78
CA VAL A 62 7.92 21.34 0.70
C VAL A 62 7.05 22.38 -0.01
N THR A 63 5.83 22.02 -0.41
CA THR A 63 4.90 22.91 -1.13
C THR A 63 4.57 24.16 -0.30
N GLU A 64 4.28 23.99 1.00
CA GLU A 64 3.99 25.09 1.91
C GLU A 64 5.18 26.04 2.07
N MET A 65 6.38 25.49 2.27
CA MET A 65 7.59 26.31 2.41
C MET A 65 7.97 27.01 1.11
N GLU A 66 7.70 26.44 -0.06
CA GLU A 66 7.91 27.08 -1.36
C GLU A 66 6.93 28.25 -1.56
N ALA A 67 5.68 28.07 -1.14
CA ALA A 67 4.70 29.15 -1.14
C ALA A 67 5.08 30.29 -0.17
N GLU A 68 5.62 29.96 1.02
CA GLU A 68 6.16 30.92 1.96
C GLU A 68 7.37 31.65 1.39
N LEU A 69 8.28 30.95 0.72
CA LEU A 69 9.49 31.51 0.09
C LEU A 69 9.13 32.60 -0.94
N GLY A 70 8.08 32.37 -1.75
CA GLY A 70 7.60 33.36 -2.73
C GLY A 70 7.11 34.67 -2.12
N LYS A 71 6.69 34.64 -0.86
CA LYS A 71 6.20 35.83 -0.12
C LYS A 71 7.23 36.41 0.86
N ALA A 72 8.34 35.72 1.08
CA ALA A 72 9.30 36.06 2.12
C ALA A 72 10.25 37.23 1.72
N PRO A 73 10.57 38.15 2.65
CA PRO A 73 11.58 39.20 2.41
C PRO A 73 12.95 38.57 2.17
N LYS A 74 13.79 39.25 1.36
CA LYS A 74 15.12 38.75 0.93
C LYS A 74 15.99 38.20 2.08
N ARG A 75 15.96 38.85 3.25
CA ARG A 75 16.73 38.43 4.44
C ARG A 75 16.34 37.02 4.96
N LYS A 76 15.10 36.57 4.76
CA LYS A 76 14.61 35.25 5.21
C LYS A 76 14.75 34.14 4.17
N GLN A 77 14.88 34.50 2.89
CA GLN A 77 14.93 33.55 1.78
C GLN A 77 16.08 32.55 1.88
N SER A 78 17.28 33.00 2.31
CA SER A 78 18.44 32.11 2.47
C SER A 78 18.19 31.00 3.50
N SER A 79 17.58 31.34 4.64
CA SER A 79 17.21 30.36 5.68
C SER A 79 16.14 29.38 5.21
N LEU A 80 15.09 29.87 4.53
CA LEU A 80 14.03 29.05 3.97
C LEU A 80 14.57 28.10 2.91
N ASN A 81 15.42 28.57 2.00
CA ASN A 81 16.07 27.74 0.99
C ASN A 81 16.88 26.58 1.60
N LYS A 82 17.62 26.84 2.69
CA LYS A 82 18.34 25.77 3.41
C LYS A 82 17.38 24.72 3.99
N LYS A 83 16.27 25.16 4.59
CA LYS A 83 15.23 24.26 5.12
C LYS A 83 14.58 23.43 4.02
N ILE A 84 14.15 24.06 2.93
CA ILE A 84 13.58 23.39 1.77
C ILE A 84 14.53 22.34 1.21
N LYS A 85 15.81 22.69 1.03
CA LYS A 85 16.84 21.75 0.56
C LYS A 85 16.96 20.53 1.48
N HIS A 86 16.96 20.74 2.79
CA HIS A 86 17.02 19.64 3.76
C HIS A 86 15.79 18.72 3.68
N ILE A 87 14.58 19.31 3.62
CA ILE A 87 13.33 18.53 3.52
C ILE A 87 13.26 17.79 2.18
N ARG A 88 13.66 18.41 1.07
CA ARG A 88 13.72 17.75 -0.25
C ARG A 88 14.67 16.54 -0.25
N THR A 89 15.79 16.62 0.47
CA THR A 89 16.71 15.48 0.63
C THR A 89 16.04 14.34 1.37
N LYS A 90 15.32 14.62 2.46
CA LYS A 90 14.55 13.62 3.20
C LYS A 90 13.42 13.03 2.35
N LEU A 91 12.69 13.88 1.62
CA LEU A 91 11.63 13.46 0.71
C LEU A 91 12.16 12.49 -0.35
N LYS A 92 13.28 12.83 -0.99
CA LYS A 92 13.91 11.98 -2.02
C LYS A 92 14.32 10.61 -1.46
N ALA A 93 14.84 10.56 -0.24
CA ALA A 93 15.18 9.31 0.43
C ALA A 93 13.93 8.46 0.72
N SER A 94 12.86 9.07 1.25
CA SER A 94 11.58 8.39 1.53
C SER A 94 10.91 7.90 0.24
N GLN A 95 10.90 8.69 -0.82
CA GLN A 95 10.39 8.31 -2.14
C GLN A 95 11.15 7.11 -2.72
N LYS A 96 12.48 7.08 -2.57
CA LYS A 96 13.29 5.94 -3.03
C LYS A 96 12.89 4.64 -2.34
N LEU A 97 12.65 4.68 -1.03
CA LEU A 97 12.20 3.52 -0.26
C LEU A 97 10.78 3.10 -0.66
N TYR A 98 9.86 4.07 -0.79
CA TYR A 98 8.49 3.84 -1.19
C TYR A 98 8.39 3.22 -2.59
N ASN A 99 9.01 3.84 -3.58
CA ASN A 99 9.04 3.34 -4.95
C ASN A 99 9.77 2.00 -5.05
N GLY A 100 10.82 1.79 -4.25
CA GLY A 100 11.52 0.51 -4.16
C GLY A 100 10.60 -0.63 -3.71
N ALA A 101 9.74 -0.37 -2.73
CA ALA A 101 8.74 -1.35 -2.26
C ALA A 101 7.69 -1.64 -3.34
N LEU A 102 7.12 -0.61 -3.97
CA LEU A 102 6.15 -0.77 -5.07
C LEU A 102 6.74 -1.56 -6.24
N ASN A 103 7.96 -1.23 -6.66
CA ASN A 103 8.66 -1.93 -7.75
C ASN A 103 8.96 -3.40 -7.45
N LYS A 104 9.06 -3.79 -6.17
CA LYS A 104 9.19 -5.20 -5.77
C LYS A 104 7.84 -5.92 -5.73
N LEU A 105 6.79 -5.24 -5.29
CA LEU A 105 5.44 -5.82 -5.21
C LEU A 105 4.80 -6.01 -6.59
N LEU A 106 5.02 -5.09 -7.53
CA LEU A 106 4.41 -5.12 -8.86
C LEU A 106 4.64 -6.44 -9.62
N PRO A 107 5.88 -6.96 -9.80
CA PRO A 107 6.07 -8.23 -10.52
C PRO A 107 5.47 -9.43 -9.77
N MET A 108 5.42 -9.40 -8.44
CA MET A 108 4.79 -10.45 -7.65
C MET A 108 3.29 -10.48 -7.88
N GLN A 109 2.62 -9.33 -7.79
CA GLN A 109 1.19 -9.18 -8.02
C GLN A 109 0.81 -9.55 -9.46
N ARG A 110 1.60 -9.05 -10.44
CA ARG A 110 1.41 -9.40 -11.85
C ARG A 110 1.50 -10.92 -12.08
N GLY A 111 2.44 -11.58 -11.41
CA GLY A 111 2.59 -13.04 -11.47
C GLY A 111 1.39 -13.78 -10.92
N ASP A 112 0.79 -13.30 -9.83
CA ASP A 112 -0.40 -13.90 -9.23
C ASP A 112 -1.62 -13.75 -10.15
N PHE A 113 -1.86 -12.56 -10.67
CA PHE A 113 -2.95 -12.32 -11.62
C PHE A 113 -2.79 -13.16 -12.89
N ALA A 114 -1.59 -13.23 -13.45
CA ALA A 114 -1.33 -14.03 -14.63
C ALA A 114 -1.66 -15.52 -14.40
N LYS A 115 -1.33 -16.06 -13.23
CA LYS A 115 -1.67 -17.46 -12.86
C LYS A 115 -3.18 -17.64 -12.70
N ILE A 116 -3.87 -16.72 -12.01
CA ILE A 116 -5.33 -16.75 -11.82
C ILE A 116 -6.03 -16.67 -13.18
N PHE A 117 -5.65 -15.72 -14.04
CA PHE A 117 -6.25 -15.58 -15.38
C PHE A 117 -6.02 -16.80 -16.25
N LYS A 118 -4.84 -17.43 -16.16
CA LYS A 118 -4.56 -18.68 -16.88
C LYS A 118 -5.49 -19.81 -16.45
N VAL A 119 -5.73 -19.95 -15.14
CA VAL A 119 -6.67 -20.96 -14.61
C VAL A 119 -8.11 -20.66 -15.03
N MET A 120 -8.50 -19.38 -15.01
CA MET A 120 -9.86 -18.93 -15.30
C MET A 120 -10.09 -18.56 -16.76
N ASN A 121 -9.21 -18.98 -17.66
CA ASN A 121 -9.35 -18.66 -19.09
C ASN A 121 -10.76 -19.00 -19.62
N GLY A 122 -11.41 -18.03 -20.26
CA GLY A 122 -12.78 -18.11 -20.74
C GLY A 122 -13.87 -17.78 -19.71
N PHE A 123 -13.50 -17.51 -18.44
CA PHE A 123 -14.42 -17.13 -17.36
C PHE A 123 -14.11 -15.74 -16.79
N PRO A 124 -15.12 -14.99 -16.34
CA PRO A 124 -14.93 -13.68 -15.76
C PRO A 124 -14.25 -13.76 -14.39
N VAL A 125 -13.36 -12.79 -14.12
CA VAL A 125 -12.69 -12.63 -12.83
C VAL A 125 -12.93 -11.21 -12.32
N THR A 126 -13.59 -11.11 -11.17
CA THR A 126 -13.78 -9.82 -10.48
C THR A 126 -12.71 -9.67 -9.40
N ILE A 127 -11.84 -8.67 -9.56
CA ILE A 127 -10.75 -8.37 -8.63
C ILE A 127 -11.16 -7.19 -7.77
N ARG A 128 -11.04 -7.34 -6.44
CA ARG A 128 -11.08 -6.23 -5.50
C ARG A 128 -9.66 -5.75 -5.25
N LEU A 129 -9.38 -4.51 -5.61
CA LEU A 129 -8.11 -3.87 -5.26
C LEU A 129 -7.97 -3.76 -3.75
N LEU A 130 -6.78 -3.42 -3.24
CA LEU A 130 -6.46 -3.38 -1.83
C LEU A 130 -7.53 -2.58 -1.05
N ASP A 131 -8.28 -3.27 -0.18
CA ASP A 131 -9.41 -2.69 0.54
C ASP A 131 -9.20 -2.58 2.07
N PRO A 132 -8.57 -3.55 2.78
CA PRO A 132 -8.49 -3.46 4.23
C PRO A 132 -7.66 -2.26 4.70
N PRO A 133 -7.92 -1.76 5.93
CA PRO A 133 -7.15 -0.69 6.52
C PRO A 133 -5.66 -1.05 6.60
N LEU A 134 -4.80 -0.10 6.30
CA LEU A 134 -3.34 -0.34 6.23
C LEU A 134 -2.73 -0.82 7.55
N HIS A 135 -3.35 -0.50 8.69
CA HIS A 135 -2.84 -0.95 9.99
C HIS A 135 -2.90 -2.47 10.20
N GLU A 136 -3.74 -3.19 9.44
CA GLU A 136 -3.82 -4.66 9.53
C GLU A 136 -2.54 -5.37 9.07
N PHE A 137 -1.77 -4.73 8.20
CA PHE A 137 -0.46 -5.25 7.75
C PHE A 137 0.68 -4.97 8.74
N LEU A 138 0.45 -4.06 9.70
CA LEU A 138 1.47 -3.67 10.67
C LEU A 138 1.39 -4.51 11.94
N PRO A 139 2.52 -4.87 12.55
CA PRO A 139 2.52 -5.67 13.76
C PRO A 139 1.95 -4.88 14.94
N LYS A 140 1.05 -5.51 15.70
CA LYS A 140 0.46 -4.96 16.92
C LYS A 140 1.43 -5.13 18.13
N GLU A 141 2.19 -6.19 18.13
CA GLU A 141 3.07 -6.55 19.23
C GLU A 141 4.34 -5.70 19.26
N LYS A 142 4.68 -5.20 20.46
CA LYS A 142 5.82 -4.29 20.65
C LYS A 142 7.17 -4.88 20.19
N HIS A 143 7.39 -6.17 20.42
CA HIS A 143 8.64 -6.83 20.02
C HIS A 143 8.78 -6.90 18.50
N LEU A 144 7.68 -7.18 17.77
CA LEU A 144 7.67 -7.18 16.30
C LEU A 144 7.84 -5.76 15.72
N GLN A 145 7.33 -4.73 16.41
CA GLN A 145 7.56 -3.33 16.01
C GLN A 145 9.04 -2.95 16.17
N VAL A 146 9.74 -3.46 17.20
CA VAL A 146 11.19 -3.26 17.34
C VAL A 146 11.96 -3.92 16.21
N VAL A 147 11.61 -5.16 15.86
CA VAL A 147 12.22 -5.88 14.73
C VAL A 147 11.99 -5.13 13.43
N LEU A 148 10.75 -4.67 13.18
CA LEU A 148 10.39 -3.91 12.00
C LEU A 148 11.14 -2.57 11.92
N ALA A 149 11.23 -1.82 13.01
CA ALA A 149 11.98 -0.57 13.10
C ALA A 149 13.45 -0.78 12.71
N LYS A 150 14.09 -1.80 13.28
CA LYS A 150 15.48 -2.15 12.97
C LYS A 150 15.67 -2.53 11.51
N LYS A 151 14.75 -3.32 10.94
CA LYS A 151 14.77 -3.77 9.54
C LYS A 151 14.59 -2.60 8.56
N MET A 152 13.77 -1.62 8.91
CA MET A 152 13.47 -0.45 8.07
C MET A 152 14.42 0.74 8.31
N GLY A 153 15.37 0.63 9.25
CA GLY A 153 16.25 1.73 9.62
C GLY A 153 15.51 2.93 10.22
N MET A 154 14.37 2.68 10.86
CA MET A 154 13.53 3.68 11.53
C MET A 154 13.66 3.57 13.05
N THR A 155 13.31 4.63 13.76
CA THR A 155 13.20 4.57 15.21
C THR A 155 11.91 3.85 15.62
N LEU A 156 11.92 3.18 16.78
CA LEU A 156 10.72 2.56 17.32
C LEU A 156 9.59 3.57 17.53
N LYS A 157 9.94 4.83 17.85
CA LYS A 157 8.96 5.91 18.01
C LYS A 157 8.25 6.18 16.70
N GLU A 158 8.96 6.35 15.60
CA GLU A 158 8.37 6.57 14.28
C GLU A 158 7.42 5.45 13.85
N VAL A 159 7.82 4.18 14.10
CA VAL A 159 6.95 3.03 13.80
C VAL A 159 5.68 3.06 14.66
N LYS A 160 5.81 3.33 15.96
CA LYS A 160 4.65 3.42 16.86
C LYS A 160 3.71 4.57 16.49
N ASP A 161 4.26 5.75 16.24
CA ASP A 161 3.48 6.93 15.86
C ASP A 161 2.70 6.65 14.57
N ARG A 162 3.33 5.93 13.62
CA ARG A 162 2.67 5.54 12.37
C ARG A 162 1.58 4.49 12.59
N VAL A 163 1.85 3.45 13.36
CA VAL A 163 0.82 2.44 13.73
C VAL A 163 -0.37 3.12 14.41
N HIS A 164 -0.10 4.01 15.36
CA HIS A 164 -1.15 4.75 16.06
C HIS A 164 -1.95 5.67 15.12
N SER A 165 -1.26 6.39 14.21
CA SER A 165 -1.94 7.30 13.27
C SER A 165 -2.82 6.59 12.24
N LEU A 166 -2.56 5.30 11.98
CA LEU A 166 -3.36 4.48 11.07
C LEU A 166 -4.44 3.67 11.79
N HIS A 167 -4.38 3.61 13.13
CA HIS A 167 -5.34 2.85 13.92
C HIS A 167 -6.68 3.57 13.96
N GLU A 168 -7.72 2.85 13.59
CA GLU A 168 -9.09 3.33 13.60
C GLU A 168 -9.94 2.49 14.56
N THR A 169 -10.79 3.15 15.33
CA THR A 169 -11.74 2.48 16.23
C THR A 169 -12.78 1.70 15.43
N ASN A 170 -13.22 2.26 14.30
CA ASN A 170 -14.10 1.59 13.35
C ASN A 170 -13.35 1.38 12.01
N PRO A 171 -12.97 0.14 11.66
CA PRO A 171 -12.26 -0.15 10.40
C PRO A 171 -13.00 0.30 9.14
N MET A 172 -14.33 0.39 9.19
CA MET A 172 -15.15 0.82 8.05
C MET A 172 -14.95 2.31 7.71
N LEU A 173 -14.58 3.12 8.70
CA LEU A 173 -14.32 4.55 8.55
C LEU A 173 -12.85 4.88 8.30
N GLY A 174 -11.96 3.89 8.40
CA GLY A 174 -10.52 4.04 8.24
C GLY A 174 -10.06 4.37 6.83
N LEU A 175 -8.76 4.50 6.69
CA LEU A 175 -8.09 4.75 5.41
C LEU A 175 -8.07 3.46 4.57
N ARG A 176 -9.11 3.27 3.78
CA ARG A 176 -9.33 2.11 2.92
C ARG A 176 -10.12 2.48 1.66
N GLY A 177 -10.20 1.55 0.69
CA GLY A 177 -11.01 1.70 -0.52
C GLY A 177 -10.70 3.00 -1.26
N CYS A 178 -11.73 3.73 -1.68
CA CYS A 178 -11.58 4.98 -2.44
C CYS A 178 -10.73 6.03 -1.69
N ARG A 179 -10.85 6.13 -0.35
CA ARG A 179 -10.04 7.06 0.45
C ARG A 179 -8.55 6.73 0.34
N LEU A 180 -8.20 5.45 0.39
CA LEU A 180 -6.83 4.99 0.19
C LEU A 180 -6.31 5.36 -1.20
N GLY A 181 -7.12 5.15 -2.25
CA GLY A 181 -6.75 5.46 -3.63
C GLY A 181 -6.59 6.95 -3.92
N ILE A 182 -7.32 7.80 -3.19
CA ILE A 182 -7.16 9.26 -3.31
C ILE A 182 -5.85 9.73 -2.65
N ILE A 183 -5.50 9.17 -1.49
CA ILE A 183 -4.32 9.62 -0.72
C ILE A 183 -3.04 8.96 -1.21
N TYR A 184 -3.11 7.70 -1.63
CA TYR A 184 -1.95 6.91 -2.12
C TYR A 184 -2.28 6.24 -3.46
N PRO A 185 -2.48 7.02 -4.54
CA PRO A 185 -2.88 6.48 -5.85
C PRO A 185 -1.87 5.47 -6.41
N GLU A 186 -0.58 5.61 -6.08
CA GLU A 186 0.48 4.74 -6.57
C GLU A 186 0.31 3.27 -6.12
N ILE A 187 -0.37 3.04 -4.99
CA ILE A 187 -0.69 1.68 -4.52
C ILE A 187 -1.63 0.99 -5.50
N TYR A 188 -2.67 1.68 -5.97
CA TYR A 188 -3.59 1.13 -6.95
C TYR A 188 -3.01 1.11 -8.36
N GLN A 189 -2.20 2.09 -8.73
CA GLN A 189 -1.46 2.08 -9.99
C GLN A 189 -0.51 0.88 -10.09
N MET A 190 0.07 0.46 -8.96
CA MET A 190 0.89 -0.76 -8.92
C MET A 190 0.05 -2.03 -9.12
N GLN A 191 -1.23 -2.04 -8.72
CA GLN A 191 -2.11 -3.20 -8.85
C GLN A 191 -2.76 -3.33 -10.23
N VAL A 192 -2.89 -2.24 -10.96
CA VAL A 192 -3.55 -2.17 -12.28
C VAL A 192 -2.53 -2.25 -13.42
#